data_bb4e826dbc6e6d411fb6554b36edb05c
#
_entry.id   bb4e826dbc6e6d411fb6554b36edb05c
#
_cell.length_a   1.000
_cell.length_b   1.000
_cell.length_c   1.000
_cell.angle_alpha   90.00
_cell.angle_beta   90.00
_cell.angle_gamma   90.00
#
_symmetry.space_group_name_H-M   'P 1'
#
loop_
_entity.id
_entity.type
_entity.pdbx_description
1 polymer ?
#
loop_
_entity_poly.entity_id
_entity_poly.type
_entity_poly.pdbx_seq_one_letter_code
_entity_poly.pdbx_strand_id
1 'polypeptide(L)'
;GLTERAVCYDIGAGTGSVAIEMALQAKHGHVYAVERRDDAVELLKKNQAAFHVENLTVVSGTAPETCRDLPAPTHVFIGGSAGNLRDILSMLLAKNPYVRIVATAVSLESIAELTACMKDFAFTEAEAVSVQIARGKKAGSYHLMAGQNPVYIFTMQSEEKP
;
A
#
# COMPACT_ATOMS: atom_id res chain seq x y z
N GLY A 1 2.11 14.45 -3.61
CA GLY A 1 2.57 13.76 -2.40
C GLY A 1 1.48 13.71 -1.34
N LEU A 2 1.72 12.98 -0.25
CA LEU A 2 0.77 12.87 0.86
C LEU A 2 0.59 14.22 1.54
N THR A 3 -0.66 14.61 1.81
CA THR A 3 -1.00 15.87 2.49
C THR A 3 -1.36 15.63 3.95
N GLU A 4 -1.25 16.67 4.79
CA GLU A 4 -1.60 16.56 6.21
C GLU A 4 -3.08 16.19 6.48
N ARG A 5 -3.97 16.43 5.52
CA ARG A 5 -5.41 16.14 5.61
C ARG A 5 -5.83 14.91 4.80
N ALA A 6 -4.87 14.11 4.36
CA ALA A 6 -5.15 12.95 3.52
C ALA A 6 -6.00 11.91 4.26
N VAL A 7 -6.95 11.33 3.55
CA VAL A 7 -7.60 10.08 3.94
C VAL A 7 -6.88 8.95 3.22
N CYS A 8 -6.26 8.05 3.98
CA CYS A 8 -5.38 7.03 3.43
C CYS A 8 -5.91 5.63 3.71
N TYR A 9 -5.67 4.72 2.76
CA TYR A 9 -5.81 3.28 3.01
C TYR A 9 -4.45 2.60 2.87
N ASP A 10 -4.15 1.67 3.78
CA ASP A 10 -3.06 0.70 3.66
C ASP A 10 -3.68 -0.69 3.54
N ILE A 11 -3.71 -1.23 2.33
CA ILE A 11 -4.35 -2.52 2.02
C ILE A 11 -3.30 -3.63 2.02
N GLY A 12 -3.49 -4.63 2.88
CA GLY A 12 -2.47 -5.63 3.20
C GLY A 12 -1.40 -5.04 4.10
N ALA A 13 -1.82 -4.35 5.17
CA ALA A 13 -0.96 -3.52 6.00
C ALA A 13 0.13 -4.30 6.76
N GLY A 14 -0.03 -5.60 6.96
CA GLY A 14 0.96 -6.44 7.64
C GLY A 14 1.31 -5.90 9.03
N THR A 15 2.56 -5.51 9.22
CA THR A 15 3.05 -4.95 10.49
C THR A 15 2.62 -3.50 10.72
N GLY A 16 2.01 -2.85 9.73
CA GLY A 16 1.55 -1.46 9.79
C GLY A 16 2.63 -0.40 9.56
N SER A 17 3.80 -0.77 9.08
CA SER A 17 4.90 0.18 8.89
C SER A 17 4.53 1.33 7.95
N VAL A 18 3.86 1.04 6.83
CA VAL A 18 3.41 2.06 5.88
C VAL A 18 2.24 2.85 6.46
N ALA A 19 1.26 2.18 7.07
CA ALA A 19 0.12 2.84 7.72
C ALA A 19 0.56 3.85 8.79
N ILE A 20 1.54 3.49 9.63
CA ILE A 20 2.09 4.37 10.67
C ILE A 20 2.78 5.57 10.05
N GLU A 21 3.64 5.38 9.05
CA GLU A 21 4.31 6.49 8.34
C GLU A 21 3.30 7.43 7.67
N MET A 22 2.27 6.88 7.02
CA MET A 22 1.19 7.71 6.47
C MET A 22 0.46 8.51 7.55
N ALA A 23 0.17 7.91 8.70
CA ALA A 23 -0.52 8.58 9.80
C ALA A 23 0.34 9.69 10.44
N LEU A 24 1.64 9.47 10.57
CA LEU A 24 2.58 10.49 11.07
C LEU A 24 2.68 11.70 10.12
N GLN A 25 2.47 11.51 8.81
CA GLN A 25 2.44 12.59 7.84
C GLN A 25 1.06 13.24 7.71
N ALA A 26 -0.02 12.45 7.73
CA ALA A 26 -1.40 12.92 7.63
C ALA A 26 -1.95 13.37 9.00
N LYS A 27 -1.30 14.31 9.66
CA LYS A 27 -1.57 14.74 11.05
C LYS A 27 -3.01 15.20 11.31
N HIS A 28 -3.67 15.73 10.31
CA HIS A 28 -5.06 16.22 10.33
C HIS A 28 -5.98 15.37 9.45
N GLY A 29 -5.46 14.25 8.95
CA GLY A 29 -6.17 13.25 8.17
C GLY A 29 -6.41 11.97 8.96
N HIS A 30 -6.69 10.89 8.24
CA HIS A 30 -6.91 9.59 8.88
C HIS A 30 -6.43 8.44 8.01
N VAL A 31 -5.94 7.38 8.62
CA VAL A 31 -5.45 6.17 7.95
C VAL A 31 -6.31 4.96 8.34
N TYR A 32 -6.69 4.17 7.36
CA TYR A 32 -7.37 2.88 7.54
C TYR A 32 -6.42 1.77 7.10
N ALA A 33 -5.92 0.98 8.04
CA ALA A 33 -5.03 -0.14 7.79
C ALA A 33 -5.84 -1.44 7.73
N VAL A 34 -5.93 -2.03 6.55
CA VAL A 34 -6.71 -3.25 6.29
C VAL A 34 -5.77 -4.45 6.29
N GLU A 35 -5.99 -5.38 7.21
CA GLU A 35 -5.21 -6.62 7.32
C GLU A 35 -6.13 -7.78 7.71
N ARG A 36 -5.94 -8.94 7.07
CA ARG A 36 -6.79 -10.12 7.28
C ARG A 36 -6.26 -11.12 8.30
N ARG A 37 -4.95 -11.13 8.54
CA ARG A 37 -4.30 -12.07 9.44
C ARG A 37 -4.32 -11.54 10.87
N ASP A 38 -4.86 -12.31 11.79
CA ASP A 38 -5.01 -11.91 13.20
C ASP A 38 -3.67 -11.61 13.87
N ASP A 39 -2.62 -12.42 13.58
CA ASP A 39 -1.27 -12.21 14.11
C ASP A 39 -0.65 -10.87 13.64
N ALA A 40 -0.89 -10.50 12.39
CA ALA A 40 -0.43 -9.23 11.85
C ALA A 40 -1.25 -8.06 12.40
N VAL A 41 -2.57 -8.21 12.55
CA VAL A 41 -3.44 -7.21 13.19
C VAL A 41 -3.00 -6.92 14.62
N GLU A 42 -2.68 -7.94 15.41
CA GLU A 42 -2.16 -7.76 16.78
C GLU A 42 -0.82 -7.00 16.80
N LEU A 43 0.09 -7.36 15.90
CA LEU A 43 1.38 -6.70 15.78
C LEU A 43 1.23 -5.24 15.34
N LEU A 44 0.35 -4.97 14.38
CA LEU A 44 0.03 -3.62 13.91
C LEU A 44 -0.48 -2.75 15.07
N LYS A 45 -1.41 -3.25 15.89
CA LYS A 45 -1.92 -2.54 17.09
C LYS A 45 -0.82 -2.25 18.11
N LYS A 46 0.09 -3.19 18.32
CA LYS A 46 1.27 -2.99 19.20
C LYS A 46 2.19 -1.89 18.65
N ASN A 47 2.46 -1.91 17.34
CA ASN A 47 3.27 -0.89 16.69
C ASN A 47 2.56 0.47 16.71
N GLN A 48 1.26 0.54 16.42
CA GLN A 48 0.46 1.77 16.54
C GLN A 48 0.60 2.41 17.93
N ALA A 49 0.47 1.62 18.98
CA ALA A 49 0.64 2.10 20.36
C ALA A 49 2.07 2.56 20.66
N ALA A 50 3.09 1.82 20.19
CA ALA A 50 4.49 2.15 20.39
C ALA A 50 4.91 3.47 19.70
N PHE A 51 4.31 3.78 18.54
CA PHE A 51 4.54 5.02 17.81
C PHE A 51 3.57 6.16 18.19
N HIS A 52 2.67 5.93 19.15
CA HIS A 52 1.68 6.91 19.63
C HIS A 52 0.82 7.51 18.50
N VAL A 53 0.38 6.66 17.57
CA VAL A 53 -0.41 7.09 16.41
C VAL A 53 -1.90 6.94 16.72
N GLU A 54 -2.63 8.07 16.82
CA GLU A 54 -4.05 8.11 17.17
C GLU A 54 -4.99 8.17 15.96
N ASN A 55 -4.52 8.73 14.84
CA ASN A 55 -5.27 8.90 13.59
C ASN A 55 -5.17 7.68 12.64
N LEU A 56 -5.10 6.48 13.22
CA LEU A 56 -5.02 5.20 12.51
C LEU A 56 -6.10 4.25 13.04
N THR A 57 -6.95 3.75 12.14
CA THR A 57 -7.92 2.70 12.44
C THR A 57 -7.48 1.38 11.80
N VAL A 58 -7.37 0.34 12.62
CA VAL A 58 -7.08 -1.02 12.15
C VAL A 58 -8.38 -1.70 11.78
N VAL A 59 -8.48 -2.14 10.52
CA VAL A 59 -9.66 -2.82 9.95
C VAL A 59 -9.29 -4.27 9.68
N SER A 60 -9.84 -5.19 10.47
CA SER A 60 -9.61 -6.62 10.27
C SER A 60 -10.50 -7.14 9.15
N GLY A 61 -9.89 -7.80 8.15
CA GLY A 61 -10.59 -8.40 7.03
C GLY A 61 -9.89 -8.18 5.69
N THR A 62 -10.66 -8.40 4.61
CA THR A 62 -10.13 -8.39 3.24
C THR A 62 -10.78 -7.26 2.43
N ALA A 63 -9.96 -6.53 1.67
CA ALA A 63 -10.45 -5.59 0.67
C ALA A 63 -10.91 -6.35 -0.60
N PRO A 64 -11.95 -5.87 -1.30
CA PRO A 64 -12.63 -4.57 -1.11
C PRO A 64 -13.73 -4.54 -0.04
N GLU A 65 -14.19 -5.69 0.47
CA GLU A 65 -15.39 -5.80 1.30
C GLU A 65 -15.34 -4.88 2.52
N THR A 66 -14.24 -4.93 3.29
CA THR A 66 -14.08 -4.14 4.52
C THR A 66 -13.87 -2.65 4.27
N CYS A 67 -13.63 -2.27 3.01
CA CYS A 67 -13.43 -0.86 2.63
C CYS A 67 -14.72 -0.16 2.18
N ARG A 68 -15.84 -0.89 2.00
CA ARG A 68 -17.05 -0.33 1.37
C ARG A 68 -17.61 0.88 2.10
N ASP A 69 -17.70 0.80 3.42
CA ASP A 69 -18.31 1.84 4.25
C ASP A 69 -17.30 2.88 4.78
N LEU A 70 -16.01 2.73 4.45
CA LEU A 70 -14.99 3.69 4.84
C LEU A 70 -15.09 4.97 3.99
N PRO A 71 -14.68 6.14 4.51
CA PRO A 71 -14.64 7.40 3.75
C PRO A 71 -13.81 7.27 2.47
N ALA A 72 -14.16 8.02 1.42
CA ALA A 72 -13.43 8.02 0.16
C ALA A 72 -11.94 8.37 0.37
N PRO A 73 -10.99 7.52 -0.07
CA PRO A 73 -9.57 7.78 0.14
C PRO A 73 -9.04 8.79 -0.88
N THR A 74 -8.05 9.58 -0.45
CA THR A 74 -7.24 10.42 -1.33
C THR A 74 -5.96 9.71 -1.77
N HIS A 75 -5.43 8.83 -0.91
CA HIS A 75 -4.20 8.07 -1.13
C HIS A 75 -4.39 6.63 -0.67
N VAL A 76 -3.87 5.70 -1.45
CA VAL A 76 -3.93 4.27 -1.13
C VAL A 76 -2.58 3.63 -1.37
N PHE A 77 -2.14 2.84 -0.40
CA PHE A 77 -1.03 1.90 -0.56
C PHE A 77 -1.59 0.48 -0.62
N ILE A 78 -1.12 -0.33 -1.57
CA ILE A 78 -1.49 -1.74 -1.71
C ILE A 78 -0.21 -2.57 -1.57
N GLY A 79 0.00 -3.13 -0.36
CA GLY A 79 1.10 -4.05 -0.05
C GLY A 79 0.76 -5.51 -0.37
N GLY A 80 -0.55 -5.82 -0.49
CA GLY A 80 -1.05 -7.13 -0.86
C GLY A 80 -2.55 -7.11 -1.14
N SER A 81 -2.96 -7.67 -2.28
CA SER A 81 -4.36 -7.66 -2.75
C SER A 81 -5.11 -8.96 -2.46
N ALA A 82 -4.41 -10.01 -2.01
CA ALA A 82 -4.98 -11.35 -1.83
C ALA A 82 -5.71 -11.91 -3.08
N GLY A 83 -5.30 -11.49 -4.29
CA GLY A 83 -5.93 -11.88 -5.55
C GLY A 83 -7.12 -11.00 -5.98
N ASN A 84 -7.47 -9.96 -5.23
CA ASN A 84 -8.63 -9.10 -5.48
C ASN A 84 -8.26 -7.73 -6.09
N LEU A 85 -7.09 -7.61 -6.72
CA LEU A 85 -6.57 -6.31 -7.16
C LEU A 85 -7.56 -5.53 -8.03
N ARG A 86 -8.19 -6.17 -9.02
CA ARG A 86 -9.14 -5.51 -9.93
C ARG A 86 -10.37 -4.98 -9.20
N ASP A 87 -10.93 -5.75 -8.29
CA ASP A 87 -12.10 -5.36 -7.51
C ASP A 87 -11.76 -4.23 -6.54
N ILE A 88 -10.55 -4.27 -5.96
CA ILE A 88 -10.02 -3.19 -5.11
C ILE A 88 -9.90 -1.91 -5.93
N LEU A 89 -9.25 -1.93 -7.10
CA LEU A 89 -9.10 -0.75 -7.97
C LEU A 89 -10.45 -0.20 -8.41
N SER A 90 -11.38 -1.06 -8.82
CA SER A 90 -12.74 -0.67 -9.21
C SER A 90 -13.47 0.05 -8.06
N MET A 91 -13.40 -0.48 -6.85
CA MET A 91 -14.00 0.12 -5.65
C MET A 91 -13.35 1.47 -5.32
N LEU A 92 -12.02 1.56 -5.38
CA LEU A 92 -11.29 2.80 -5.07
C LEU A 92 -11.63 3.92 -6.04
N LEU A 93 -11.64 3.62 -7.35
CA LEU A 93 -11.97 4.60 -8.40
C LEU A 93 -13.44 5.00 -8.37
N ALA A 94 -14.34 4.10 -7.97
CA ALA A 94 -15.75 4.44 -7.74
C ALA A 94 -15.95 5.39 -6.55
N LYS A 95 -15.11 5.27 -5.50
CA LYS A 95 -15.13 6.19 -4.34
C LYS A 95 -14.50 7.54 -4.66
N ASN A 96 -13.37 7.52 -5.34
CA ASN A 96 -12.63 8.72 -5.73
C ASN A 96 -11.87 8.45 -7.04
N PRO A 97 -12.32 8.98 -8.20
CA PRO A 97 -11.64 8.75 -9.47
C PRO A 97 -10.23 9.37 -9.54
N TYR A 98 -9.90 10.29 -8.63
CA TYR A 98 -8.60 10.99 -8.57
C TYR A 98 -7.68 10.45 -7.46
N VAL A 99 -8.03 9.31 -6.89
CA VAL A 99 -7.23 8.68 -5.83
C VAL A 99 -5.83 8.36 -6.34
N ARG A 100 -4.80 8.74 -5.56
CA ARG A 100 -3.42 8.33 -5.81
C ARG A 100 -3.17 6.95 -5.23
N ILE A 101 -2.78 6.00 -6.07
CA ILE A 101 -2.55 4.61 -5.69
C ILE A 101 -1.08 4.29 -5.86
N VAL A 102 -0.48 3.70 -4.84
CA VAL A 102 0.85 3.09 -4.88
C VAL A 102 0.70 1.62 -4.54
N ALA A 103 1.20 0.73 -5.39
CA ALA A 103 1.16 -0.71 -5.16
C ALA A 103 2.55 -1.32 -5.27
N THR A 104 2.84 -2.35 -4.46
CA THR A 104 4.10 -3.07 -4.52
C THR A 104 3.89 -4.50 -4.98
N ALA A 105 4.85 -5.02 -5.76
CA ALA A 105 4.87 -6.41 -6.22
C ALA A 105 6.28 -7.00 -6.15
N VAL A 106 6.35 -8.27 -5.75
CA VAL A 106 7.58 -9.06 -5.66
C VAL A 106 7.52 -10.36 -6.47
N SER A 107 6.34 -10.72 -7.01
CA SER A 107 6.13 -11.89 -7.87
C SER A 107 5.82 -11.48 -9.30
N LEU A 108 6.15 -12.35 -10.26
CA LEU A 108 5.85 -12.11 -11.67
C LEU A 108 4.35 -12.01 -11.94
N GLU A 109 3.55 -12.79 -11.22
CA GLU A 109 2.09 -12.78 -11.34
C GLU A 109 1.52 -11.42 -10.90
N SER A 110 1.96 -10.89 -9.76
CA SER A 110 1.52 -9.57 -9.26
C SER A 110 2.00 -8.44 -10.19
N ILE A 111 3.21 -8.52 -10.73
CA ILE A 111 3.73 -7.56 -11.70
C ILE A 111 2.88 -7.57 -12.98
N ALA A 112 2.56 -8.78 -13.49
CA ALA A 112 1.73 -8.93 -14.69
C ALA A 112 0.31 -8.37 -14.46
N GLU A 113 -0.29 -8.67 -13.31
CA GLU A 113 -1.63 -8.17 -12.94
C GLU A 113 -1.65 -6.64 -12.83
N LEU A 114 -0.69 -6.04 -12.11
CA LEU A 114 -0.56 -4.57 -11.99
C LEU A 114 -0.35 -3.91 -13.36
N THR A 115 0.52 -4.50 -14.21
CA THR A 115 0.78 -3.97 -15.54
C THR A 115 -0.49 -4.01 -16.42
N ALA A 116 -1.29 -5.07 -16.33
CA ALA A 116 -2.57 -5.15 -17.02
C ALA A 116 -3.56 -4.11 -16.50
N CYS A 117 -3.65 -3.95 -15.17
CA CYS A 117 -4.51 -2.95 -14.55
C CYS A 117 -4.16 -1.52 -14.95
N MET A 118 -2.88 -1.16 -15.07
CA MET A 118 -2.46 0.17 -15.55
C MET A 118 -3.03 0.51 -16.93
N LYS A 119 -3.18 -0.50 -17.81
CA LYS A 119 -3.79 -0.33 -19.14
C LYS A 119 -5.32 -0.26 -19.09
N ASP A 120 -5.92 -1.17 -18.30
CA ASP A 120 -7.37 -1.39 -18.32
C ASP A 120 -8.15 -0.29 -17.60
N PHE A 121 -7.56 0.32 -16.55
CA PHE A 121 -8.19 1.38 -15.76
C PHE A 121 -7.90 2.80 -16.26
N ALA A 122 -7.21 2.95 -17.40
CA ALA A 122 -6.99 4.23 -18.09
C ALA A 122 -6.50 5.38 -17.18
N PHE A 123 -5.55 5.09 -16.29
CA PHE A 123 -4.89 6.13 -15.50
C PHE A 123 -4.17 7.14 -16.42
N THR A 124 -4.23 8.44 -16.09
CA THR A 124 -3.54 9.49 -16.85
C THR A 124 -2.05 9.55 -16.51
N GLU A 125 -1.69 9.20 -15.28
CA GLU A 125 -0.31 9.05 -14.82
C GLU A 125 -0.11 7.65 -14.29
N ALA A 126 0.84 6.92 -14.85
CA ALA A 126 1.21 5.59 -14.38
C ALA A 126 2.71 5.35 -14.56
N GLU A 127 3.39 4.95 -13.49
CA GLU A 127 4.82 4.69 -13.46
C GLU A 127 5.11 3.36 -12.75
N ALA A 128 6.16 2.68 -13.17
CA ALA A 128 6.69 1.51 -12.48
C ALA A 128 8.19 1.68 -12.23
N VAL A 129 8.61 1.50 -10.99
CA VAL A 129 10.01 1.58 -10.55
C VAL A 129 10.43 0.22 -9.99
N SER A 130 11.63 -0.27 -10.34
CA SER A 130 12.23 -1.46 -9.73
C SER A 130 13.32 -1.06 -8.74
N VAL A 131 13.22 -1.58 -7.52
CA VAL A 131 14.23 -1.39 -6.47
C VAL A 131 14.92 -2.70 -6.19
N GLN A 132 16.24 -2.73 -6.37
CA GLN A 132 17.08 -3.89 -6.10
C GLN A 132 18.04 -3.59 -4.95
N ILE A 133 18.08 -4.49 -3.97
CA ILE A 133 18.92 -4.37 -2.79
C ILE A 133 19.81 -5.60 -2.67
N ALA A 134 21.10 -5.37 -2.42
CA ALA A 134 22.00 -6.42 -2.00
C ALA A 134 22.70 -6.01 -0.71
N ARG A 135 22.94 -6.97 0.18
CA ARG A 135 23.62 -6.75 1.46
C ARG A 135 24.87 -7.56 1.56
N GLY A 136 25.96 -6.93 2.03
CA GLY A 136 27.20 -7.63 2.35
C GLY A 136 27.00 -8.56 3.56
N LYS A 137 27.23 -9.85 3.37
CA LYS A 137 27.21 -10.87 4.45
C LYS A 137 28.56 -11.54 4.58
N LYS A 138 29.05 -11.68 5.81
CA LYS A 138 30.30 -12.40 6.09
C LYS A 138 30.12 -13.90 5.79
N ALA A 139 31.02 -14.44 4.98
CA ALA A 139 31.10 -15.85 4.60
C ALA A 139 32.57 -16.32 4.71
N GLY A 140 32.93 -16.92 5.85
CA GLY A 140 34.31 -17.25 6.17
C GLY A 140 35.19 -16.01 6.28
N SER A 141 36.26 -15.93 5.46
CA SER A 141 37.16 -14.76 5.36
C SER A 141 36.70 -13.69 4.38
N TYR A 142 35.59 -13.89 3.67
CA TYR A 142 35.07 -13.00 2.63
C TYR A 142 33.79 -12.30 3.07
N HIS A 143 33.43 -11.23 2.36
CA HIS A 143 32.11 -10.61 2.41
C HIS A 143 31.45 -10.76 1.04
N LEU A 144 30.37 -11.52 0.99
CA LEU A 144 29.60 -11.75 -0.24
C LEU A 144 28.36 -10.87 -0.29
N MET A 145 28.06 -10.34 -1.47
CA MET A 145 26.84 -9.59 -1.70
C MET A 145 25.67 -10.56 -1.89
N ALA A 146 24.74 -10.58 -0.94
CA ALA A 146 23.52 -11.35 -1.00
C ALA A 146 22.38 -10.46 -1.53
N GLY A 147 21.89 -10.76 -2.75
CA GLY A 147 20.74 -10.09 -3.34
C GLY A 147 19.45 -10.40 -2.57
N GLN A 148 18.57 -9.42 -2.47
CA GLN A 148 17.18 -9.59 -2.05
C GLN A 148 16.27 -9.62 -3.27
N ASN A 149 15.04 -10.12 -3.13
CA ASN A 149 14.07 -10.05 -4.21
C ASN A 149 13.85 -8.60 -4.61
N PRO A 150 13.88 -8.28 -5.92
CA PRO A 150 13.50 -6.96 -6.40
C PRO A 150 12.06 -6.64 -5.97
N VAL A 151 11.83 -5.39 -5.60
CA VAL A 151 10.49 -4.87 -5.32
C VAL A 151 10.13 -3.93 -6.47
N TYR A 152 8.99 -4.17 -7.10
CA TYR A 152 8.41 -3.26 -8.08
C TYR A 152 7.40 -2.37 -7.39
N ILE A 153 7.49 -1.08 -7.62
CA ILE A 153 6.59 -0.06 -7.07
C ILE A 153 5.85 0.56 -8.25
N PHE A 154 4.54 0.42 -8.24
CA PHE A 154 3.64 0.99 -9.24
C PHE A 154 2.94 2.20 -8.63
N THR A 155 2.98 3.33 -9.34
CA THR A 155 2.21 4.53 -9.00
C THR A 155 1.18 4.76 -10.08
N MET A 156 -0.07 4.98 -9.69
CA MET A 156 -1.20 5.17 -10.59
C MET A 156 -2.08 6.31 -10.06
N GLN A 157 -2.44 7.24 -10.94
CA GLN A 157 -3.31 8.37 -10.62
C GLN A 157 -4.02 8.87 -11.88
N SER A 158 -5.19 9.48 -11.71
CA SER A 158 -5.82 10.31 -12.75
C SER A 158 -5.86 11.75 -12.26
N GLU A 159 -5.56 12.71 -13.14
CA GLU A 159 -5.65 14.13 -12.82
C GLU A 159 -7.11 14.59 -12.83
N GLU A 160 -7.46 15.51 -11.92
CA GLU A 160 -8.70 16.26 -12.03
C GLU A 160 -8.70 17.03 -13.36
N LYS A 161 -9.77 16.86 -14.15
CA LYS A 161 -9.97 17.75 -15.28
C LYS A 161 -10.28 19.12 -14.73
N PRO A 162 -9.57 20.17 -15.20
CA PRO A 162 -9.84 21.55 -14.81
C PRO A 162 -11.25 22.00 -15.17
#